data_16d923247983ea70c030b625f36f5596
#
_entry.id   16d923247983ea70c030b625f36f5596
#
_cell.length_a   1.000
_cell.length_b   1.000
_cell.length_c   1.000
_cell.angle_alpha   90.00
_cell.angle_beta   90.00
_cell.angle_gamma   90.00
#
_symmetry.space_group_name_H-M   'P 1'
#
loop_
_entity.id
_entity.type
_entity.pdbx_description
1 polymer ?
#
loop_
_entity_poly.entity_id
_entity_poly.type
_entity_poly.pdbx_seq_one_letter_code
_entity_poly.pdbx_strand_id
1 'polypeptide(L)'
;MIHSENAIEISHLVKRYPLYQHPKDRLKEALSLTHKCYHQDFYALNDISFSIKKGESVGIIGTNGSGKSTLLKIIVGVLNGSSGTVETEGRISAMLELGAGFNMDYTGIENIYFHGTIMGIPKEEMDRRVPSIIEFADIGDFIHQPVKTYSSGMFVRLAFATQIYSDPDILIVDEALSVGDLRFQQKCYRAMERMMKDKTVILVTHDPGAVLRFCKRAIWLERGNIRFDGLPDDAIKQYQAYLIQKTVEEGKGRDTFDMDDNQEKPDVDTISSNYKLLPIPPSVKPKGSGDAIISGCVFCDAVTREAREVVEPGQQMLFAVHVRYLTHQPHPLIGLAIRDRLGNEIIGINSNTLRKELPAGDGEYEYVFHMTLPQLNKGEYTISVAVANGVQEDHMQLCWLDDVWVFRIPPRLFDIPGLLYLQDGTLNCYRKDAPEGEEPS
;
A
#
# COMPACT_ATOMS: atom_id res chain seq x y z
N MET A 1 -35.00 20.74 -0.89
CA MET A 1 -34.56 19.37 -0.60
C MET A 1 -33.45 19.54 0.45
N ILE A 2 -33.66 19.00 1.64
CA ILE A 2 -32.64 18.97 2.69
C ILE A 2 -31.60 17.96 2.17
N HIS A 3 -30.41 18.42 1.73
CA HIS A 3 -29.31 17.52 1.38
C HIS A 3 -28.97 16.73 2.63
N SER A 4 -29.04 15.40 2.56
CA SER A 4 -28.59 14.52 3.64
C SER A 4 -27.11 14.79 3.91
N GLU A 5 -26.75 14.95 5.18
CA GLU A 5 -25.35 15.05 5.61
C GLU A 5 -24.63 13.71 5.39
N ASN A 6 -25.38 12.61 5.30
CA ASN A 6 -24.88 11.26 5.14
C ASN A 6 -24.71 10.91 3.66
N ALA A 7 -23.58 10.28 3.34
CA ALA A 7 -23.33 9.64 2.04
C ALA A 7 -23.94 8.23 2.02
N ILE A 8 -23.97 7.56 3.18
CA ILE A 8 -24.55 6.23 3.34
C ILE A 8 -25.32 6.20 4.65
N GLU A 9 -26.53 5.64 4.61
CA GLU A 9 -27.35 5.41 5.79
C GLU A 9 -27.91 3.99 5.79
N ILE A 10 -27.65 3.24 6.85
CA ILE A 10 -28.07 1.85 7.00
C ILE A 10 -28.89 1.74 8.28
N SER A 11 -30.12 1.22 8.15
CA SER A 11 -31.05 1.09 9.25
C SER A 11 -31.62 -0.33 9.32
N HIS A 12 -31.38 -1.00 10.46
CA HIS A 12 -31.90 -2.32 10.79
C HIS A 12 -31.64 -3.38 9.71
N LEU A 13 -30.46 -3.33 9.07
CA LEU A 13 -30.13 -4.21 7.96
C LEU A 13 -29.90 -5.63 8.43
N VAL A 14 -30.67 -6.55 7.86
CA VAL A 14 -30.51 -8.00 8.06
C VAL A 14 -30.27 -8.66 6.70
N LYS A 15 -29.31 -9.60 6.68
CA LYS A 15 -29.13 -10.51 5.55
C LYS A 15 -29.05 -11.94 6.06
N ARG A 16 -30.06 -12.74 5.73
CA ARG A 16 -30.11 -14.15 6.05
C ARG A 16 -30.04 -15.02 4.80
N TYR A 17 -29.46 -16.19 4.95
CA TYR A 17 -29.42 -17.24 3.94
C TYR A 17 -30.01 -18.53 4.52
N PRO A 18 -31.01 -19.14 3.87
CA PRO A 18 -31.51 -20.44 4.28
C PRO A 18 -30.48 -21.52 3.91
N LEU A 19 -29.92 -22.18 4.92
CA LEU A 19 -28.98 -23.30 4.74
C LEU A 19 -29.73 -24.63 4.85
N TYR A 20 -29.74 -25.39 3.77
CA TYR A 20 -30.34 -26.70 3.71
C TYR A 20 -29.27 -27.78 3.89
N GLN A 21 -29.52 -28.78 4.77
CA GLN A 21 -28.60 -29.89 4.97
C GLN A 21 -28.50 -30.79 3.73
N HIS A 22 -29.62 -30.95 3.00
CA HIS A 22 -29.66 -31.69 1.75
C HIS A 22 -30.36 -30.88 0.65
N PRO A 23 -29.93 -30.95 -0.63
CA PRO A 23 -30.60 -30.26 -1.75
C PRO A 23 -32.10 -30.60 -1.88
N LYS A 24 -32.49 -31.82 -1.50
CA LYS A 24 -33.88 -32.26 -1.53
C LYS A 24 -34.78 -31.57 -0.50
N ASP A 25 -34.23 -31.03 0.57
CA ASP A 25 -34.99 -30.37 1.62
C ASP A 25 -35.57 -29.02 1.16
N ARG A 26 -34.88 -28.33 0.25
CA ARG A 26 -35.41 -27.13 -0.42
C ARG A 26 -36.71 -27.47 -1.20
N LEU A 27 -36.72 -28.59 -1.90
CA LEU A 27 -37.89 -29.01 -2.66
C LEU A 27 -39.03 -29.46 -1.72
N LYS A 28 -38.70 -30.20 -0.65
CA LYS A 28 -39.69 -30.61 0.37
C LYS A 28 -40.33 -29.42 1.07
N GLU A 29 -39.53 -28.39 1.37
CA GLU A 29 -40.02 -27.14 1.97
C GLU A 29 -40.96 -26.39 1.00
N ALA A 30 -40.56 -26.26 -0.26
CA ALA A 30 -41.37 -25.60 -1.29
C ALA A 30 -42.72 -26.32 -1.56
N LEU A 31 -42.79 -27.64 -1.40
CA LEU A 31 -43.96 -28.47 -1.61
C LEU A 31 -44.74 -28.75 -0.31
N SER A 32 -44.29 -28.27 0.83
CA SER A 32 -44.90 -28.53 2.13
C SER A 32 -46.20 -27.74 2.31
N LEU A 33 -47.33 -28.42 2.32
CA LEU A 33 -48.64 -27.80 2.59
C LEU A 33 -48.77 -27.30 4.04
N THR A 34 -47.88 -27.78 4.96
CA THR A 34 -47.87 -27.42 6.38
C THR A 34 -46.84 -26.35 6.71
N HIS A 35 -46.19 -25.72 5.69
CA HIS A 35 -45.12 -24.72 5.85
C HIS A 35 -43.99 -25.21 6.81
N LYS A 36 -43.69 -26.47 6.81
CA LYS A 36 -42.62 -27.04 7.66
C LYS A 36 -41.26 -26.52 7.15
N CYS A 37 -40.52 -25.82 8.02
CA CYS A 37 -39.18 -25.33 7.75
C CYS A 37 -38.18 -26.49 7.80
N TYR A 38 -37.36 -26.63 6.75
CA TYR A 38 -36.29 -27.64 6.62
C TYR A 38 -34.92 -27.01 6.51
N HIS A 39 -34.82 -25.67 6.57
CA HIS A 39 -33.56 -24.93 6.55
C HIS A 39 -33.21 -24.38 7.94
N GLN A 40 -31.95 -24.07 8.13
CA GLN A 40 -31.47 -23.28 9.24
C GLN A 40 -31.09 -21.89 8.69
N ASP A 41 -31.58 -20.82 9.31
CA ASP A 41 -31.18 -19.46 8.92
C ASP A 41 -29.74 -19.18 9.36
N PHE A 42 -28.91 -18.79 8.39
CA PHE A 42 -27.58 -18.23 8.62
C PHE A 42 -27.66 -16.71 8.42
N TYR A 43 -27.37 -15.98 9.47
CA TYR A 43 -27.36 -14.52 9.46
C TYR A 43 -25.97 -14.01 9.07
N ALA A 44 -25.80 -13.59 7.82
CA ALA A 44 -24.59 -12.93 7.35
C ALA A 44 -24.48 -11.51 7.88
N LEU A 45 -25.63 -10.81 8.05
CA LEU A 45 -25.78 -9.55 8.76
C LEU A 45 -27.02 -9.65 9.64
N ASN A 46 -26.92 -9.15 10.88
CA ASN A 46 -27.93 -9.31 11.90
C ASN A 46 -28.23 -7.97 12.58
N ASP A 47 -29.24 -7.27 12.08
CA ASP A 47 -29.75 -6.02 12.62
C ASP A 47 -28.68 -4.93 12.81
N ILE A 48 -27.93 -4.63 11.72
CA ILE A 48 -26.91 -3.58 11.76
C ILE A 48 -27.46 -2.22 11.35
N SER A 49 -27.04 -1.17 12.08
CA SER A 49 -27.40 0.21 11.81
C SER A 49 -26.20 1.12 12.02
N PHE A 50 -25.87 1.92 11.02
CA PHE A 50 -24.86 2.99 11.10
C PHE A 50 -25.01 3.94 9.91
N SER A 51 -24.40 5.12 10.00
CA SER A 51 -24.31 6.07 8.90
C SER A 51 -22.88 6.49 8.63
N ILE A 52 -22.56 6.88 7.40
CA ILE A 52 -21.27 7.44 6.99
C ILE A 52 -21.53 8.83 6.40
N LYS A 53 -20.87 9.84 6.92
CA LYS A 53 -20.98 11.21 6.47
C LYS A 53 -20.24 11.44 5.15
N LYS A 54 -20.66 12.44 4.38
CA LYS A 54 -19.94 12.88 3.17
C LYS A 54 -18.51 13.33 3.54
N GLY A 55 -17.53 12.82 2.81
CA GLY A 55 -16.09 13.09 3.08
C GLY A 55 -15.50 12.35 4.28
N GLU A 56 -16.22 11.37 4.85
CA GLU A 56 -15.72 10.53 5.93
C GLU A 56 -14.95 9.32 5.37
N SER A 57 -13.82 8.97 6.00
CA SER A 57 -13.08 7.73 5.72
C SER A 57 -13.32 6.73 6.85
N VAL A 58 -13.91 5.58 6.50
CA VAL A 58 -14.32 4.54 7.47
C VAL A 58 -13.65 3.22 7.14
N GLY A 59 -12.97 2.62 8.12
CA GLY A 59 -12.43 1.26 8.04
C GLY A 59 -13.47 0.23 8.48
N ILE A 60 -13.63 -0.86 7.73
CA ILE A 60 -14.44 -2.00 8.16
C ILE A 60 -13.50 -3.18 8.39
N ILE A 61 -13.37 -3.61 9.65
CA ILE A 61 -12.51 -4.71 10.06
C ILE A 61 -13.34 -5.89 10.59
N GLY A 62 -12.73 -7.07 10.61
CA GLY A 62 -13.37 -8.29 11.12
C GLY A 62 -12.81 -9.55 10.49
N THR A 63 -13.05 -10.70 11.11
CA THR A 63 -12.57 -12.01 10.64
C THR A 63 -13.21 -12.41 9.29
N ASN A 64 -12.63 -13.43 8.63
CA ASN A 64 -13.26 -14.03 7.45
C ASN A 64 -14.63 -14.60 7.84
N GLY A 65 -15.64 -14.33 7.00
CA GLY A 65 -17.02 -14.70 7.28
C GLY A 65 -17.77 -13.79 8.25
N SER A 66 -17.20 -12.65 8.68
CA SER A 66 -17.88 -11.71 9.58
C SER A 66 -19.04 -10.94 8.92
N GLY A 67 -19.15 -10.97 7.59
CA GLY A 67 -20.21 -10.28 6.83
C GLY A 67 -19.75 -9.09 6.00
N LYS A 68 -18.47 -8.70 6.02
CA LYS A 68 -17.91 -7.52 5.31
C LYS A 68 -18.29 -7.48 3.83
N SER A 69 -17.95 -8.51 3.07
CA SER A 69 -18.23 -8.55 1.63
C SER A 69 -19.75 -8.59 1.33
N THR A 70 -20.54 -9.17 2.22
CA THR A 70 -22.02 -9.16 2.11
C THR A 70 -22.53 -7.73 2.28
N LEU A 71 -22.04 -7.02 3.29
CA LEU A 71 -22.38 -5.62 3.56
C LEU A 71 -22.03 -4.72 2.35
N LEU A 72 -20.80 -4.85 1.84
CA LEU A 72 -20.36 -4.06 0.68
C LEU A 72 -21.23 -4.32 -0.56
N LYS A 73 -21.56 -5.59 -0.86
CA LYS A 73 -22.41 -5.94 -2.00
C LYS A 73 -23.83 -5.35 -1.86
N ILE A 74 -24.32 -5.19 -0.63
CA ILE A 74 -25.61 -4.53 -0.39
C ILE A 74 -25.49 -3.01 -0.56
N ILE A 75 -24.44 -2.38 -0.04
CA ILE A 75 -24.20 -0.93 -0.22
C ILE A 75 -24.10 -0.56 -1.70
N VAL A 76 -23.42 -1.39 -2.50
CA VAL A 76 -23.25 -1.18 -3.96
C VAL A 76 -24.53 -1.51 -4.75
N GLY A 77 -25.52 -2.16 -4.11
CA GLY A 77 -26.78 -2.52 -4.77
C GLY A 77 -26.72 -3.83 -5.59
N VAL A 78 -25.62 -4.59 -5.51
CA VAL A 78 -25.48 -5.90 -6.18
C VAL A 78 -26.30 -6.98 -5.44
N LEU A 79 -26.52 -6.80 -4.14
CA LEU A 79 -27.25 -7.73 -3.30
C LEU A 79 -28.32 -6.99 -2.48
N ASN A 80 -29.51 -7.56 -2.37
CA ASN A 80 -30.57 -7.00 -1.52
C ASN A 80 -30.46 -7.52 -0.07
N GLY A 81 -30.74 -6.67 0.89
CA GLY A 81 -31.00 -7.07 2.28
C GLY A 81 -32.22 -7.99 2.39
N SER A 82 -32.32 -8.77 3.45
CA SER A 82 -33.53 -9.54 3.78
C SER A 82 -34.56 -8.66 4.47
N SER A 83 -34.13 -7.69 5.25
CA SER A 83 -34.95 -6.59 5.84
C SER A 83 -34.04 -5.41 6.15
N GLY A 84 -34.65 -4.26 6.54
CA GLY A 84 -33.96 -3.01 6.76
C GLY A 84 -33.78 -2.20 5.48
N THR A 85 -33.14 -1.04 5.58
CA THR A 85 -32.92 -0.12 4.46
C THR A 85 -31.45 0.26 4.34
N VAL A 86 -31.01 0.51 3.11
CA VAL A 86 -29.72 1.11 2.77
C VAL A 86 -29.97 2.24 1.80
N GLU A 87 -29.60 3.44 2.18
CA GLU A 87 -29.70 4.64 1.35
C GLU A 87 -28.29 5.16 1.05
N THR A 88 -28.03 5.51 -0.20
CA THR A 88 -26.74 6.04 -0.64
C THR A 88 -26.95 7.29 -1.50
N GLU A 89 -26.13 8.32 -1.30
CA GLU A 89 -26.17 9.56 -2.07
C GLU A 89 -24.86 9.82 -2.78
N GLY A 90 -24.88 9.83 -4.12
CA GLY A 90 -23.71 10.03 -4.97
C GLY A 90 -23.32 8.80 -5.79
N ARG A 91 -22.29 8.98 -6.63
CA ARG A 91 -21.74 7.90 -7.48
C ARG A 91 -20.83 7.01 -6.66
N ILE A 92 -21.11 5.71 -6.65
CA ILE A 92 -20.29 4.71 -5.95
C ILE A 92 -19.35 4.05 -6.96
N SER A 93 -18.06 4.01 -6.63
CA SER A 93 -17.08 3.13 -7.28
C SER A 93 -16.59 2.11 -6.26
N ALA A 94 -16.74 0.84 -6.58
CA ALA A 94 -16.36 -0.24 -5.67
C ALA A 94 -15.27 -1.13 -6.30
N MET A 95 -14.16 -1.28 -5.60
CA MET A 95 -13.05 -2.15 -5.99
C MET A 95 -13.25 -3.60 -5.49
N LEU A 96 -14.51 -4.05 -5.38
CA LEU A 96 -14.86 -5.41 -4.96
C LEU A 96 -14.40 -6.46 -5.97
N GLU A 97 -14.45 -6.12 -7.25
CA GLU A 97 -14.00 -6.95 -8.36
C GLU A 97 -13.29 -6.01 -9.35
N LEU A 98 -11.97 -5.88 -9.23
CA LEU A 98 -11.16 -5.06 -10.14
C LEU A 98 -11.37 -5.49 -11.58
N GLY A 99 -11.77 -4.53 -12.44
CA GLY A 99 -12.09 -4.80 -13.83
C GLY A 99 -13.49 -5.36 -14.09
N ALA A 100 -14.37 -5.38 -13.08
CA ALA A 100 -15.79 -5.67 -13.31
C ALA A 100 -16.34 -4.70 -14.38
N GLY A 101 -16.97 -5.27 -15.40
CA GLY A 101 -17.45 -4.52 -16.55
C GLY A 101 -16.44 -4.35 -17.69
N PHE A 102 -15.17 -4.78 -17.56
CA PHE A 102 -14.24 -4.77 -18.69
C PHE A 102 -14.63 -5.84 -19.72
N ASN A 103 -14.61 -5.45 -20.99
CA ASN A 103 -14.74 -6.39 -22.10
C ASN A 103 -13.35 -6.87 -22.51
N MET A 104 -13.14 -8.16 -22.42
CA MET A 104 -11.83 -8.79 -22.70
C MET A 104 -11.39 -8.65 -24.16
N ASP A 105 -12.32 -8.45 -25.09
CA ASP A 105 -12.04 -8.26 -26.51
C ASP A 105 -11.74 -6.81 -26.89
N TYR A 106 -12.04 -5.86 -26.00
CA TYR A 106 -11.72 -4.45 -26.20
C TYR A 106 -10.28 -4.14 -25.79
N THR A 107 -9.69 -3.13 -26.40
CA THR A 107 -8.41 -2.55 -26.00
C THR A 107 -8.51 -1.90 -24.62
N GLY A 108 -7.36 -1.61 -24.02
CA GLY A 108 -7.35 -0.88 -22.74
C GLY A 108 -8.04 0.48 -22.85
N ILE A 109 -7.81 1.22 -23.94
CA ILE A 109 -8.45 2.53 -24.16
C ILE A 109 -9.96 2.37 -24.31
N GLU A 110 -10.44 1.43 -25.09
CA GLU A 110 -11.88 1.18 -25.25
C GLU A 110 -12.53 0.81 -23.92
N ASN A 111 -11.86 0.02 -23.08
CA ASN A 111 -12.35 -0.31 -21.75
C ASN A 111 -12.41 0.91 -20.81
N ILE A 112 -11.45 1.84 -20.90
CA ILE A 112 -11.51 3.10 -20.14
C ILE A 112 -12.77 3.89 -20.51
N TYR A 113 -13.05 4.07 -21.80
CA TYR A 113 -14.25 4.78 -22.25
C TYR A 113 -15.54 4.03 -21.91
N PHE A 114 -15.52 2.71 -22.04
CA PHE A 114 -16.66 1.86 -21.70
C PHE A 114 -17.01 1.98 -20.21
N HIS A 115 -16.00 1.93 -19.34
CA HIS A 115 -16.18 2.17 -17.91
C HIS A 115 -16.72 3.57 -17.62
N GLY A 116 -16.19 4.61 -18.27
CA GLY A 116 -16.70 5.97 -18.17
C GLY A 116 -18.17 6.07 -18.54
N THR A 117 -18.61 5.36 -19.60
CA THR A 117 -20.00 5.30 -20.02
C THR A 117 -20.89 4.65 -18.95
N ILE A 118 -20.45 3.52 -18.36
CA ILE A 118 -21.16 2.85 -17.26
C ILE A 118 -21.32 3.77 -16.06
N MET A 119 -20.27 4.55 -15.74
CA MET A 119 -20.28 5.51 -14.64
C MET A 119 -21.02 6.82 -14.96
N GLY A 120 -21.58 6.96 -16.17
CA GLY A 120 -22.29 8.16 -16.59
C GLY A 120 -21.38 9.39 -16.78
N ILE A 121 -20.09 9.19 -17.06
CA ILE A 121 -19.12 10.27 -17.29
C ILE A 121 -19.21 10.69 -18.75
N PRO A 122 -19.40 12.00 -19.05
CA PRO A 122 -19.42 12.50 -20.42
C PRO A 122 -18.09 12.24 -21.14
N LYS A 123 -18.16 12.02 -22.47
CA LYS A 123 -16.97 11.68 -23.26
C LYS A 123 -15.88 12.77 -23.17
N GLU A 124 -16.26 14.02 -23.24
CA GLU A 124 -15.35 15.18 -23.16
C GLU A 124 -14.60 15.25 -21.81
N GLU A 125 -15.23 14.73 -20.77
CA GLU A 125 -14.61 14.61 -19.44
C GLU A 125 -13.69 13.40 -19.38
N MET A 126 -14.09 12.27 -19.98
CA MET A 126 -13.24 11.10 -20.12
C MET A 126 -11.98 11.41 -20.95
N ASP A 127 -12.09 12.15 -22.07
CA ASP A 127 -10.97 12.57 -22.91
C ASP A 127 -9.90 13.32 -22.10
N ARG A 128 -10.30 14.10 -21.10
CA ARG A 128 -9.36 14.79 -20.19
C ARG A 128 -8.70 13.87 -19.17
N ARG A 129 -9.37 12.77 -18.79
CA ARG A 129 -8.88 11.83 -17.76
C ARG A 129 -8.01 10.71 -18.33
N VAL A 130 -8.24 10.31 -19.58
CA VAL A 130 -7.54 9.19 -20.24
C VAL A 130 -6.01 9.31 -20.16
N PRO A 131 -5.37 10.46 -20.41
CA PRO A 131 -3.92 10.57 -20.29
C PRO A 131 -3.39 10.22 -18.89
N SER A 132 -4.07 10.69 -17.84
CA SER A 132 -3.71 10.40 -16.45
C SER A 132 -3.95 8.94 -16.07
N ILE A 133 -5.00 8.31 -16.61
CA ILE A 133 -5.27 6.87 -16.42
C ILE A 133 -4.15 6.03 -17.02
N ILE A 134 -3.74 6.34 -18.27
CA ILE A 134 -2.68 5.64 -18.99
C ILE A 134 -1.34 5.79 -18.24
N GLU A 135 -1.01 7.02 -17.83
CA GLU A 135 0.20 7.30 -17.07
C GLU A 135 0.22 6.57 -15.71
N PHE A 136 -0.93 6.50 -15.05
CA PHE A 136 -1.03 5.79 -13.78
C PHE A 136 -0.91 4.28 -13.95
N ALA A 137 -1.59 3.69 -14.94
CA ALA A 137 -1.57 2.25 -15.21
C ALA A 137 -0.16 1.76 -15.59
N ASP A 138 0.61 2.57 -16.31
CA ASP A 138 2.02 2.31 -16.68
C ASP A 138 2.20 0.92 -17.32
N ILE A 139 1.39 0.65 -18.36
CA ILE A 139 1.38 -0.62 -19.12
C ILE A 139 1.93 -0.47 -20.54
N GLY A 140 2.47 0.72 -20.88
CA GLY A 140 3.07 1.00 -22.18
C GLY A 140 2.11 0.80 -23.36
N ASP A 141 2.64 0.33 -24.48
CA ASP A 141 1.89 0.17 -25.72
C ASP A 141 0.79 -0.90 -25.66
N PHE A 142 0.79 -1.73 -24.62
CA PHE A 142 -0.29 -2.70 -24.41
C PHE A 142 -1.66 -2.02 -24.24
N ILE A 143 -1.70 -0.74 -23.91
CA ILE A 143 -2.96 0.01 -23.81
C ILE A 143 -3.79 -0.05 -25.12
N HIS A 144 -3.14 -0.24 -26.27
CA HIS A 144 -3.74 -0.38 -27.59
C HIS A 144 -4.09 -1.82 -27.96
N GLN A 145 -3.75 -2.81 -27.11
CA GLN A 145 -4.03 -4.23 -27.34
C GLN A 145 -5.29 -4.66 -26.61
N PRO A 146 -5.98 -5.73 -27.09
CA PRO A 146 -7.11 -6.31 -26.37
C PRO A 146 -6.73 -6.77 -24.98
N VAL A 147 -7.57 -6.49 -23.98
CA VAL A 147 -7.32 -6.79 -22.56
C VAL A 147 -7.08 -8.28 -22.30
N LYS A 148 -7.66 -9.19 -23.11
CA LYS A 148 -7.39 -10.63 -23.02
C LYS A 148 -5.91 -11.01 -23.20
N THR A 149 -5.08 -10.13 -23.78
CA THR A 149 -3.64 -10.35 -23.96
C THR A 149 -2.80 -9.86 -22.78
N TYR A 150 -3.43 -9.22 -21.78
CA TYR A 150 -2.73 -8.65 -20.65
C TYR A 150 -2.29 -9.73 -19.65
N SER A 151 -1.16 -9.47 -18.99
CA SER A 151 -0.84 -10.19 -17.76
C SER A 151 -1.84 -9.80 -16.66
N SER A 152 -1.98 -10.63 -15.62
CA SER A 152 -2.84 -10.31 -14.48
C SER A 152 -2.45 -8.97 -13.82
N GLY A 153 -1.14 -8.67 -13.74
CA GLY A 153 -0.65 -7.41 -13.22
C GLY A 153 -1.05 -6.20 -14.07
N MET A 154 -0.94 -6.29 -15.41
CA MET A 154 -1.37 -5.21 -16.32
C MET A 154 -2.87 -4.96 -16.24
N PHE A 155 -3.65 -6.04 -16.20
CA PHE A 155 -5.10 -5.96 -16.03
C PHE A 155 -5.49 -5.19 -14.77
N VAL A 156 -4.92 -5.58 -13.64
CA VAL A 156 -5.18 -4.93 -12.35
C VAL A 156 -4.74 -3.47 -12.33
N ARG A 157 -3.57 -3.16 -12.90
CA ARG A 157 -3.07 -1.78 -12.99
C ARG A 157 -4.03 -0.88 -13.78
N LEU A 158 -4.52 -1.34 -14.94
CA LEU A 158 -5.47 -0.59 -15.73
C LEU A 158 -6.82 -0.44 -15.02
N ALA A 159 -7.35 -1.53 -14.45
CA ALA A 159 -8.62 -1.53 -13.74
C ALA A 159 -8.61 -0.56 -12.55
N PHE A 160 -7.55 -0.61 -11.74
CA PHE A 160 -7.37 0.30 -10.60
C PHE A 160 -7.26 1.76 -11.05
N ALA A 161 -6.43 2.04 -12.07
CA ALA A 161 -6.28 3.38 -12.62
C ALA A 161 -7.62 3.95 -13.11
N THR A 162 -8.38 3.15 -13.85
CA THR A 162 -9.68 3.55 -14.38
C THR A 162 -10.67 3.89 -13.27
N GLN A 163 -10.69 3.10 -12.20
CA GLN A 163 -11.60 3.34 -11.06
C GLN A 163 -11.21 4.58 -10.26
N ILE A 164 -9.93 4.77 -9.95
CA ILE A 164 -9.44 5.93 -9.21
C ILE A 164 -9.73 7.24 -9.95
N TYR A 165 -9.50 7.26 -11.26
CA TYR A 165 -9.69 8.46 -12.07
C TYR A 165 -11.13 8.65 -12.58
N SER A 166 -12.08 7.76 -12.23
CA SER A 166 -13.51 7.97 -12.47
C SER A 166 -14.12 9.07 -11.58
N ASP A 167 -13.38 9.50 -10.55
CA ASP A 167 -13.79 10.55 -9.59
C ASP A 167 -15.17 10.29 -8.94
N PRO A 168 -15.33 9.19 -8.20
CA PRO A 168 -16.57 8.87 -7.52
C PRO A 168 -16.80 9.78 -6.31
N ASP A 169 -18.05 9.87 -5.84
CA ASP A 169 -18.41 10.53 -4.58
C ASP A 169 -18.13 9.60 -3.38
N ILE A 170 -18.32 8.29 -3.59
CA ILE A 170 -18.09 7.22 -2.62
C ILE A 170 -17.17 6.19 -3.25
N LEU A 171 -15.99 5.96 -2.63
CA LEU A 171 -15.03 4.93 -3.03
C LEU A 171 -15.05 3.79 -2.01
N ILE A 172 -15.28 2.57 -2.48
CA ILE A 172 -15.20 1.36 -1.67
C ILE A 172 -13.98 0.56 -2.10
N VAL A 173 -13.08 0.31 -1.17
CA VAL A 173 -11.84 -0.43 -1.39
C VAL A 173 -11.86 -1.68 -0.53
N ASP A 174 -11.85 -2.86 -1.18
CA ASP A 174 -11.81 -4.17 -0.53
C ASP A 174 -10.48 -4.82 -0.85
N GLU A 175 -9.69 -5.19 0.16
CA GLU A 175 -8.42 -5.96 0.09
C GLU A 175 -7.60 -5.89 -1.22
N ALA A 176 -8.18 -5.28 -2.25
CA ALA A 176 -7.67 -5.17 -3.61
C ALA A 176 -6.37 -4.35 -3.72
N LEU A 177 -5.91 -3.72 -2.64
CA LEU A 177 -4.66 -2.95 -2.63
C LEU A 177 -3.41 -3.82 -2.51
N SER A 178 -3.58 -5.11 -2.19
CA SER A 178 -2.47 -6.07 -2.13
C SER A 178 -2.09 -6.63 -3.52
N VAL A 179 -2.54 -6.00 -4.61
CA VAL A 179 -2.34 -6.49 -5.99
C VAL A 179 -1.29 -5.67 -6.72
N GLY A 180 -0.48 -6.35 -7.53
CA GLY A 180 0.64 -5.73 -8.24
C GLY A 180 1.94 -5.80 -7.44
N ASP A 181 2.99 -5.18 -7.99
CA ASP A 181 4.25 -5.05 -7.28
C ASP A 181 4.19 -3.94 -6.20
N LEU A 182 5.14 -3.94 -5.28
CA LEU A 182 5.19 -3.02 -4.16
C LEU A 182 5.18 -1.55 -4.59
N ARG A 183 5.85 -1.21 -5.71
CA ARG A 183 5.86 0.16 -6.24
C ARG A 183 4.48 0.61 -6.67
N PHE A 184 3.74 -0.28 -7.34
CA PHE A 184 2.38 0.01 -7.76
C PHE A 184 1.45 0.12 -6.55
N GLN A 185 1.59 -0.75 -5.54
CA GLN A 185 0.83 -0.66 -4.29
C GLN A 185 1.02 0.69 -3.61
N GLN A 186 2.27 1.16 -3.46
CA GLN A 186 2.54 2.48 -2.89
C GLN A 186 1.96 3.62 -3.74
N LYS A 187 1.98 3.50 -5.08
CA LYS A 187 1.34 4.45 -5.99
C LYS A 187 -0.19 4.49 -5.75
N CYS A 188 -0.81 3.33 -5.53
CA CYS A 188 -2.23 3.21 -5.18
C CYS A 188 -2.54 3.86 -3.84
N TYR A 189 -1.76 3.60 -2.79
CA TYR A 189 -1.94 4.23 -1.48
C TYR A 189 -1.83 5.75 -1.53
N ARG A 190 -0.85 6.30 -2.26
CA ARG A 190 -0.71 7.76 -2.45
C ARG A 190 -1.89 8.38 -3.23
N ALA A 191 -2.47 7.63 -4.18
CA ALA A 191 -3.65 8.09 -4.92
C ALA A 191 -4.89 8.09 -4.02
N MET A 192 -5.08 7.03 -3.23
CA MET A 192 -6.16 6.95 -2.23
C MET A 192 -6.07 8.07 -1.20
N GLU A 193 -4.89 8.33 -0.64
CA GLU A 193 -4.68 9.38 0.35
C GLU A 193 -5.11 10.77 -0.16
N ARG A 194 -4.89 11.03 -1.46
CA ARG A 194 -5.39 12.26 -2.09
C ARG A 194 -6.92 12.29 -2.18
N MET A 195 -7.55 11.16 -2.52
CA MET A 195 -9.02 11.08 -2.61
C MET A 195 -9.69 11.19 -1.25
N MET A 196 -9.09 10.65 -0.19
CA MET A 196 -9.63 10.70 1.17
C MET A 196 -9.77 12.12 1.75
N LYS A 197 -9.15 13.13 1.12
CA LYS A 197 -9.30 14.53 1.57
C LYS A 197 -10.69 15.07 1.30
N ASP A 198 -11.32 14.67 0.19
CA ASP A 198 -12.53 15.28 -0.31
C ASP A 198 -13.67 14.29 -0.60
N LYS A 199 -13.39 12.97 -0.58
CA LYS A 199 -14.34 11.91 -0.93
C LYS A 199 -14.70 11.04 0.27
N THR A 200 -15.88 10.43 0.21
CA THR A 200 -16.26 9.38 1.16
C THR A 200 -15.55 8.08 0.79
N VAL A 201 -14.83 7.46 1.75
CA VAL A 201 -14.08 6.23 1.48
C VAL A 201 -14.43 5.16 2.51
N ILE A 202 -14.77 3.97 2.03
CA ILE A 202 -14.88 2.76 2.84
C ILE A 202 -13.67 1.88 2.52
N LEU A 203 -12.84 1.62 3.51
CA LEU A 203 -11.69 0.72 3.41
C LEU A 203 -11.98 -0.57 4.14
N VAL A 204 -12.02 -1.69 3.40
CA VAL A 204 -12.12 -3.02 4.01
C VAL A 204 -10.78 -3.72 3.88
N THR A 205 -10.19 -4.04 5.00
CA THR A 205 -8.85 -4.64 5.03
C THR A 205 -8.62 -5.42 6.32
N HIS A 206 -7.72 -6.41 6.27
CA HIS A 206 -7.21 -7.04 7.50
C HIS A 206 -5.95 -6.34 8.02
N ASP A 207 -5.47 -5.30 7.34
CA ASP A 207 -4.28 -4.57 7.74
C ASP A 207 -4.62 -3.46 8.73
N PRO A 208 -4.30 -3.64 10.03
CA PRO A 208 -4.52 -2.61 11.04
C PRO A 208 -3.79 -1.30 10.74
N GLY A 209 -2.58 -1.39 10.15
CA GLY A 209 -1.79 -0.22 9.79
C GLY A 209 -2.47 0.66 8.75
N ALA A 210 -3.11 0.05 7.74
CA ALA A 210 -3.88 0.78 6.73
C ALA A 210 -5.09 1.49 7.35
N VAL A 211 -5.79 0.83 8.30
CA VAL A 211 -6.95 1.43 8.98
C VAL A 211 -6.52 2.61 9.85
N LEU A 212 -5.44 2.46 10.63
CA LEU A 212 -4.88 3.54 11.47
C LEU A 212 -4.43 4.74 10.63
N ARG A 213 -3.82 4.48 9.48
CA ARG A 213 -3.29 5.53 8.61
C ARG A 213 -4.37 6.29 7.85
N PHE A 214 -5.35 5.56 7.31
CA PHE A 214 -6.25 6.11 6.30
C PHE A 214 -7.65 6.43 6.80
N CYS A 215 -8.08 5.83 7.92
CA CYS A 215 -9.46 5.97 8.39
C CYS A 215 -9.56 6.91 9.60
N LYS A 216 -10.63 7.70 9.62
CA LYS A 216 -10.99 8.55 10.77
C LYS A 216 -11.88 7.83 11.77
N ARG A 217 -12.53 6.75 11.33
CA ARG A 217 -13.44 5.90 12.09
C ARG A 217 -13.28 4.45 11.65
N ALA A 218 -13.49 3.50 12.54
CA ALA A 218 -13.47 2.09 12.23
C ALA A 218 -14.68 1.37 12.83
N ILE A 219 -15.25 0.47 12.02
CA ILE A 219 -16.36 -0.40 12.40
C ILE A 219 -15.84 -1.84 12.43
N TRP A 220 -15.91 -2.48 13.59
CA TRP A 220 -15.57 -3.88 13.71
C TRP A 220 -16.82 -4.74 13.61
N LEU A 221 -16.83 -5.56 12.56
CA LEU A 221 -17.92 -6.50 12.26
C LEU A 221 -17.49 -7.93 12.67
N GLU A 222 -18.32 -8.62 13.44
CA GLU A 222 -18.08 -10.00 13.84
C GLU A 222 -19.38 -10.79 13.82
N ARG A 223 -19.40 -11.90 13.06
CA ARG A 223 -20.59 -12.78 12.88
C ARG A 223 -21.85 -12.00 12.56
N GLY A 224 -21.76 -11.07 11.63
CA GLY A 224 -22.89 -10.25 11.18
C GLY A 224 -23.34 -9.14 12.11
N ASN A 225 -22.67 -8.90 13.24
CA ASN A 225 -22.99 -7.86 14.20
C ASN A 225 -21.87 -6.81 14.28
N ILE A 226 -22.22 -5.56 14.54
CA ILE A 226 -21.25 -4.51 14.87
C ILE A 226 -20.83 -4.73 16.33
N ARG A 227 -19.54 -4.98 16.55
CA ARG A 227 -18.94 -5.12 17.88
C ARG A 227 -18.41 -3.81 18.41
N PHE A 228 -17.90 -2.97 17.50
CA PHE A 228 -17.36 -1.67 17.86
C PHE A 228 -17.54 -0.70 16.68
N ASP A 229 -17.77 0.55 16.99
CA ASP A 229 -17.88 1.64 16.04
C ASP A 229 -17.31 2.91 16.71
N GLY A 230 -16.16 3.41 16.25
CA GLY A 230 -15.48 4.52 16.86
C GLY A 230 -14.09 4.79 16.30
N LEU A 231 -13.17 5.27 17.14
CA LEU A 231 -11.81 5.61 16.72
C LEU A 231 -11.04 4.36 16.24
N PRO A 232 -10.23 4.47 15.19
CA PRO A 232 -9.47 3.35 14.61
C PRO A 232 -8.56 2.64 15.62
N ASP A 233 -7.86 3.39 16.47
CA ASP A 233 -6.94 2.85 17.47
C ASP A 233 -7.67 1.96 18.49
N ASP A 234 -8.84 2.40 18.98
CA ASP A 234 -9.65 1.64 19.91
C ASP A 234 -10.26 0.39 19.28
N ALA A 235 -10.74 0.52 18.03
CA ALA A 235 -11.26 -0.61 17.26
C ALA A 235 -10.21 -1.70 17.07
N ILE A 236 -8.99 -1.32 16.69
CA ILE A 236 -7.89 -2.25 16.43
C ILE A 236 -7.42 -2.92 17.71
N LYS A 237 -7.25 -2.18 18.81
CA LYS A 237 -6.87 -2.76 20.11
C LYS A 237 -7.86 -3.83 20.56
N GLN A 238 -9.16 -3.55 20.49
CA GLN A 238 -10.21 -4.50 20.86
C GLN A 238 -10.25 -5.71 19.90
N TYR A 239 -10.08 -5.48 18.60
CA TYR A 239 -10.03 -6.54 17.59
C TYR A 239 -8.83 -7.46 17.79
N GLN A 240 -7.64 -6.92 18.04
CA GLN A 240 -6.42 -7.70 18.32
C GLN A 240 -6.56 -8.52 19.62
N ALA A 241 -7.10 -7.92 20.68
CA ALA A 241 -7.37 -8.63 21.93
C ALA A 241 -8.32 -9.83 21.71
N TYR A 242 -9.37 -9.62 20.91
CA TYR A 242 -10.30 -10.70 20.55
C TYR A 242 -9.61 -11.82 19.75
N LEU A 243 -8.74 -11.49 18.78
CA LEU A 243 -7.99 -12.48 18.01
C LEU A 243 -7.06 -13.31 18.89
N ILE A 244 -6.36 -12.70 19.83
CA ILE A 244 -5.49 -13.38 20.80
C ILE A 244 -6.32 -14.36 21.65
N GLN A 245 -7.45 -13.90 22.22
CA GLN A 245 -8.32 -14.74 23.03
C GLN A 245 -8.83 -15.95 22.22
N LYS A 246 -9.27 -15.74 20.98
CA LYS A 246 -9.74 -16.79 20.09
C LYS A 246 -8.65 -17.82 19.78
N THR A 247 -7.40 -17.38 19.56
CA THR A 247 -6.26 -18.29 19.33
C THR A 247 -5.96 -19.16 20.55
N VAL A 248 -6.09 -18.62 21.75
CA VAL A 248 -5.91 -19.35 23.02
C VAL A 248 -7.03 -20.39 23.21
N GLU A 249 -8.28 -20.02 22.90
CA GLU A 249 -9.44 -20.92 23.00
C GLU A 249 -9.38 -22.08 22.00
N GLU A 250 -8.82 -21.84 20.79
CA GLU A 250 -8.65 -22.86 19.74
C GLU A 250 -7.44 -23.80 19.98
N GLY A 251 -6.69 -23.67 21.09
CA GLY A 251 -5.67 -24.63 21.55
C GLY A 251 -4.40 -24.70 20.69
N LYS A 252 -4.10 -23.69 19.88
CA LYS A 252 -2.83 -23.60 19.12
C LYS A 252 -1.75 -22.93 19.96
N GLY A 253 -1.06 -23.72 20.64
CA GLY A 253 0.08 -23.84 21.47
C GLY A 253 1.13 -22.77 21.53
N ARG A 254 1.77 -22.74 22.66
CA ARG A 254 3.04 -22.08 22.96
C ARG A 254 4.18 -23.01 22.61
N ASP A 255 5.07 -22.56 21.75
CA ASP A 255 6.47 -23.05 21.73
C ASP A 255 7.37 -21.88 22.10
N THR A 256 8.04 -22.03 23.25
CA THR A 256 9.09 -21.12 23.76
C THR A 256 10.44 -21.65 23.28
N PHE A 257 11.22 -20.79 22.65
CA PHE A 257 12.63 -21.08 22.35
C PHE A 257 13.54 -20.01 22.94
N ASP A 258 14.63 -20.46 23.54
CA ASP A 258 15.69 -19.66 24.14
C ASP A 258 16.60 -19.02 23.07
N MET A 259 17.01 -17.78 23.32
CA MET A 259 17.99 -17.06 22.51
C MET A 259 19.40 -17.34 23.01
N ASP A 260 20.29 -17.63 22.09
CA ASP A 260 21.74 -17.65 22.30
C ASP A 260 22.35 -16.39 21.68
N ASP A 261 23.00 -15.60 22.52
CA ASP A 261 23.51 -14.25 22.21
C ASP A 261 25.05 -14.32 22.17
N ASN A 262 25.63 -14.48 20.96
CA ASN A 262 27.06 -14.23 20.74
C ASN A 262 27.39 -14.09 19.25
N GLN A 263 27.60 -12.87 18.78
CA GLN A 263 28.38 -12.61 17.56
C GLN A 263 29.27 -11.38 17.71
N GLU A 264 30.57 -11.61 17.51
CA GLU A 264 31.62 -10.61 17.49
C GLU A 264 31.51 -9.65 16.31
N LYS A 265 31.81 -8.36 16.55
CA LYS A 265 31.83 -7.30 15.53
C LYS A 265 33.09 -7.39 14.69
N PRO A 266 33.05 -7.37 13.36
CA PRO A 266 34.23 -7.21 12.52
C PRO A 266 34.59 -5.72 12.31
N ASP A 267 35.87 -5.42 12.40
CA ASP A 267 36.49 -4.13 12.05
C ASP A 267 36.39 -3.88 10.53
N VAL A 268 35.99 -2.64 10.16
CA VAL A 268 35.83 -2.25 8.77
C VAL A 268 36.83 -1.16 8.41
N ASP A 269 37.92 -1.55 7.80
CA ASP A 269 38.82 -0.63 7.10
C ASP A 269 39.09 -1.09 5.66
N THR A 270 39.02 -0.14 4.74
CA THR A 270 39.39 -0.17 3.32
C THR A 270 38.33 -0.74 2.35
N ILE A 271 37.55 0.17 1.77
CA ILE A 271 36.52 -0.15 0.78
C ILE A 271 37.11 -0.08 -0.63
N SER A 272 37.38 -1.24 -1.24
CA SER A 272 37.48 -1.35 -2.69
C SER A 272 36.04 -1.46 -3.26
N SER A 273 35.70 -0.64 -4.28
CA SER A 273 34.40 -0.56 -4.91
C SER A 273 34.08 -1.80 -5.78
N ASN A 274 33.89 -2.95 -5.16
CA ASN A 274 33.62 -4.23 -5.85
C ASN A 274 32.13 -4.55 -5.98
N TYR A 275 31.24 -3.54 -6.03
CA TYR A 275 29.82 -3.73 -6.33
C TYR A 275 29.45 -3.09 -7.66
N LYS A 276 28.41 -3.59 -8.29
CA LYS A 276 27.91 -3.07 -9.57
C LYS A 276 26.66 -2.23 -9.33
N LEU A 277 26.73 -0.92 -9.62
CA LEU A 277 25.55 -0.07 -9.65
C LEU A 277 24.59 -0.53 -10.74
N LEU A 278 23.30 -0.60 -10.39
CA LEU A 278 22.23 -0.89 -11.33
C LEU A 278 21.56 0.41 -11.77
N PRO A 279 21.13 0.51 -13.04
CA PRO A 279 20.44 1.71 -13.52
C PRO A 279 19.12 1.89 -12.80
N ILE A 280 18.70 3.15 -12.62
CA ILE A 280 17.39 3.47 -12.04
C ILE A 280 16.29 2.91 -12.94
N PRO A 281 15.30 2.19 -12.39
CA PRO A 281 14.20 1.66 -13.18
C PRO A 281 13.45 2.75 -13.95
N PRO A 282 13.06 2.53 -15.22
CA PRO A 282 12.37 3.55 -16.04
C PRO A 282 11.03 4.03 -15.45
N SER A 283 10.40 3.21 -14.60
CA SER A 283 9.17 3.55 -13.88
C SER A 283 9.38 4.59 -12.78
N VAL A 284 10.60 4.79 -12.31
CA VAL A 284 10.95 5.77 -11.28
C VAL A 284 11.25 7.10 -11.93
N LYS A 285 10.36 8.09 -11.72
CA LYS A 285 10.51 9.43 -12.29
C LYS A 285 11.12 10.39 -11.28
N PRO A 286 12.13 11.18 -11.67
CA PRO A 286 12.73 12.16 -10.78
C PRO A 286 11.78 13.33 -10.50
N LYS A 287 11.87 13.83 -9.27
CA LYS A 287 11.21 15.05 -8.79
C LYS A 287 12.29 16.02 -8.30
N GLY A 288 12.09 17.31 -8.45
CA GLY A 288 13.03 18.36 -8.02
C GLY A 288 13.38 19.31 -9.14
N SER A 289 14.40 20.18 -8.95
CA SER A 289 14.82 21.18 -9.93
C SER A 289 15.46 20.58 -11.17
N GLY A 290 16.04 19.38 -11.06
CA GLY A 290 16.78 18.72 -12.14
C GLY A 290 18.27 19.09 -12.22
N ASP A 291 18.79 19.86 -11.28
CA ASP A 291 20.21 20.26 -11.23
C ASP A 291 21.17 19.13 -10.79
N ALA A 292 20.61 17.99 -10.36
CA ALA A 292 21.34 16.77 -10.15
C ALA A 292 20.62 15.57 -10.77
N ILE A 293 21.37 14.58 -11.23
CA ILE A 293 20.87 13.33 -11.81
C ILE A 293 21.39 12.17 -10.97
N ILE A 294 20.49 11.31 -10.50
CA ILE A 294 20.81 10.02 -9.91
C ILE A 294 20.73 8.99 -11.03
N SER A 295 21.86 8.43 -11.44
CA SER A 295 21.94 7.54 -12.62
C SER A 295 21.93 6.05 -12.28
N GLY A 296 22.25 5.69 -11.06
CA GLY A 296 22.27 4.29 -10.62
C GLY A 296 22.36 4.16 -9.12
N CYS A 297 21.94 3.01 -8.60
CA CYS A 297 22.08 2.65 -7.18
C CYS A 297 22.23 1.14 -7.02
N VAL A 298 22.62 0.72 -5.83
CA VAL A 298 22.62 -0.68 -5.40
C VAL A 298 22.46 -0.78 -3.90
N PHE A 299 21.66 -1.75 -3.45
CA PHE A 299 21.59 -2.18 -2.07
C PHE A 299 22.21 -3.56 -1.98
N CYS A 300 23.33 -3.67 -1.25
CA CYS A 300 24.13 -4.87 -1.23
C CYS A 300 24.60 -5.21 0.18
N ASP A 301 24.98 -6.46 0.37
CA ASP A 301 25.65 -6.93 1.58
C ASP A 301 26.99 -6.23 1.76
N ALA A 302 27.28 -5.76 2.97
CA ALA A 302 28.48 -4.97 3.25
C ALA A 302 29.79 -5.77 3.12
N VAL A 303 29.74 -7.10 3.25
CA VAL A 303 30.92 -7.98 3.16
C VAL A 303 31.08 -8.56 1.76
N THR A 304 30.01 -9.20 1.23
CA THR A 304 30.09 -9.89 -0.07
C THR A 304 29.95 -8.96 -1.25
N ARG A 305 29.43 -7.74 -1.07
CA ARG A 305 29.15 -6.74 -2.13
C ARG A 305 28.11 -7.20 -3.15
N GLU A 306 27.42 -8.30 -2.90
CA GLU A 306 26.35 -8.79 -3.75
C GLU A 306 25.06 -8.01 -3.50
N ALA A 307 24.41 -7.60 -4.57
CA ALA A 307 23.08 -6.97 -4.48
C ALA A 307 22.07 -7.90 -3.80
N ARG A 308 21.24 -7.34 -2.91
CA ARG A 308 20.26 -8.10 -2.13
C ARG A 308 18.86 -7.56 -2.29
N GLU A 309 17.94 -8.48 -2.56
CA GLU A 309 16.48 -8.23 -2.51
C GLU A 309 15.84 -8.91 -1.29
N VAL A 310 16.53 -9.87 -0.70
CA VAL A 310 16.12 -10.53 0.55
C VAL A 310 17.21 -10.32 1.57
N VAL A 311 16.88 -9.72 2.70
CA VAL A 311 17.83 -9.33 3.74
C VAL A 311 17.27 -9.69 5.12
N GLU A 312 18.17 -9.83 6.08
CA GLU A 312 17.78 -10.13 7.46
C GLU A 312 18.03 -8.92 8.37
N PRO A 313 17.20 -8.70 9.39
CA PRO A 313 17.46 -7.70 10.41
C PRO A 313 18.81 -7.97 11.13
N GLY A 314 19.56 -6.90 11.41
CA GLY A 314 20.91 -6.99 11.97
C GLY A 314 22.01 -7.18 10.92
N GLN A 315 21.66 -7.44 9.65
CA GLN A 315 22.64 -7.59 8.58
C GLN A 315 23.32 -6.26 8.27
N GLN A 316 24.63 -6.30 8.05
CA GLN A 316 25.43 -5.17 7.61
C GLN A 316 25.20 -4.94 6.11
N MET A 317 24.67 -3.78 5.75
CA MET A 317 24.28 -3.44 4.39
C MET A 317 24.94 -2.16 3.91
N LEU A 318 25.10 -2.06 2.60
CA LEU A 318 25.49 -0.85 1.90
C LEU A 318 24.38 -0.40 0.96
N PHE A 319 24.12 0.90 0.91
CA PHE A 319 23.40 1.52 -0.17
C PHE A 319 24.30 2.51 -0.89
N ALA A 320 24.69 2.18 -2.11
CA ALA A 320 25.52 3.04 -2.95
C ALA A 320 24.66 3.71 -4.01
N VAL A 321 24.90 4.99 -4.27
CA VAL A 321 24.16 5.80 -5.25
C VAL A 321 25.13 6.69 -6.03
N HIS A 322 24.99 6.70 -7.37
CA HIS A 322 25.75 7.55 -8.25
C HIS A 322 24.97 8.81 -8.60
N VAL A 323 25.57 9.96 -8.33
CA VAL A 323 25.00 11.30 -8.53
C VAL A 323 25.90 12.12 -9.44
N ARG A 324 25.31 12.74 -10.44
CA ARG A 324 25.95 13.74 -11.30
C ARG A 324 25.30 15.10 -11.07
N TYR A 325 26.06 16.08 -10.63
CA TYR A 325 25.61 17.46 -10.52
C TYR A 325 25.77 18.16 -11.87
N LEU A 326 24.73 18.82 -12.33
CA LEU A 326 24.71 19.57 -13.59
C LEU A 326 25.10 21.03 -13.38
N THR A 327 24.97 21.52 -12.15
CA THR A 327 25.33 22.88 -11.74
C THR A 327 26.07 22.78 -10.40
N HIS A 328 26.92 23.77 -10.12
CA HIS A 328 27.66 23.82 -8.86
C HIS A 328 26.74 23.94 -7.65
N GLN A 329 26.90 23.04 -6.69
CA GLN A 329 26.10 22.98 -5.46
C GLN A 329 27.01 23.20 -4.25
N PRO A 330 26.97 24.37 -3.59
CA PRO A 330 27.90 24.69 -2.51
C PRO A 330 27.68 23.85 -1.24
N HIS A 331 26.44 23.41 -0.98
CA HIS A 331 26.06 22.67 0.22
C HIS A 331 25.21 21.45 -0.12
N PRO A 332 25.78 20.43 -0.80
CA PRO A 332 25.01 19.26 -1.19
C PRO A 332 24.58 18.47 0.04
N LEU A 333 23.38 17.93 -0.05
CA LEU A 333 22.73 17.12 0.97
C LEU A 333 22.24 15.86 0.29
N ILE A 334 22.61 14.69 0.81
CA ILE A 334 22.10 13.41 0.31
C ILE A 334 21.43 12.65 1.44
N GLY A 335 20.29 12.05 1.13
CA GLY A 335 19.55 11.24 2.09
C GLY A 335 18.86 10.06 1.44
N LEU A 336 18.53 9.08 2.27
CA LEU A 336 17.68 7.97 1.91
C LEU A 336 16.56 7.77 2.94
N ALA A 337 15.46 7.21 2.48
CA ALA A 337 14.36 6.79 3.32
C ALA A 337 13.99 5.34 3.01
N ILE A 338 13.83 4.52 4.05
CA ILE A 338 13.26 3.19 3.95
C ILE A 338 11.79 3.29 4.32
N ARG A 339 10.92 2.77 3.46
CA ARG A 339 9.47 2.81 3.63
C ARG A 339 8.86 1.43 3.62
N ASP A 340 7.80 1.27 4.40
CA ASP A 340 6.98 0.07 4.38
C ASP A 340 6.06 0.01 3.14
N ARG A 341 5.30 -1.07 3.00
CA ARG A 341 4.34 -1.27 1.90
C ARG A 341 3.24 -0.20 1.83
N LEU A 342 2.94 0.48 2.95
CA LEU A 342 1.97 1.58 3.01
C LEU A 342 2.59 2.92 2.61
N GLY A 343 3.91 2.96 2.40
CA GLY A 343 4.68 4.17 2.13
C GLY A 343 5.00 4.98 3.39
N ASN A 344 4.83 4.39 4.60
CA ASN A 344 5.30 5.02 5.83
C ASN A 344 6.83 5.03 5.84
N GLU A 345 7.40 6.16 6.17
CA GLU A 345 8.84 6.29 6.36
C GLU A 345 9.21 5.68 7.71
N ILE A 346 9.92 4.55 7.65
CA ILE A 346 10.37 3.81 8.84
C ILE A 346 11.71 4.32 9.29
N ILE A 347 12.59 4.62 8.34
CA ILE A 347 13.94 5.11 8.57
C ILE A 347 14.20 6.24 7.60
N GLY A 348 14.68 7.36 8.12
CA GLY A 348 15.22 8.46 7.33
C GLY A 348 16.61 8.79 7.81
N ILE A 349 17.60 8.78 6.92
CA ILE A 349 18.96 9.20 7.21
C ILE A 349 19.46 10.14 6.10
N ASN A 350 20.28 11.09 6.47
CA ASN A 350 20.95 11.96 5.51
C ASN A 350 22.34 12.37 6.01
N SER A 351 23.11 13.04 5.16
CA SER A 351 24.47 13.49 5.50
C SER A 351 24.52 14.32 6.78
N ASN A 352 23.52 15.19 7.04
CA ASN A 352 23.46 15.99 8.26
C ASN A 352 23.18 15.15 9.51
N THR A 353 22.24 14.21 9.44
CA THR A 353 21.96 13.30 10.57
C THR A 353 23.15 12.41 10.90
N LEU A 354 23.94 12.06 9.90
CA LEU A 354 25.20 11.31 10.06
C LEU A 354 26.40 12.21 10.41
N ARG A 355 26.18 13.54 10.54
CA ARG A 355 27.22 14.54 10.85
C ARG A 355 28.41 14.48 9.86
N LYS A 356 28.10 14.20 8.58
CA LYS A 356 29.09 14.14 7.50
C LYS A 356 28.95 15.38 6.64
N GLU A 357 29.99 16.23 6.62
CA GLU A 357 30.11 17.30 5.65
C GLU A 357 30.49 16.71 4.30
N LEU A 358 29.82 17.17 3.26
CA LEU A 358 30.06 16.74 1.89
C LEU A 358 30.85 17.83 1.15
N PRO A 359 31.75 17.47 0.22
CA PRO A 359 32.38 18.45 -0.67
C PRO A 359 31.32 19.12 -1.54
N ALA A 360 31.63 20.33 -2.04
CA ALA A 360 30.74 21.00 -2.99
C ALA A 360 30.42 20.10 -4.19
N GLY A 361 29.15 20.04 -4.55
CA GLY A 361 28.66 19.20 -5.65
C GLY A 361 29.06 19.79 -7.00
N ASP A 362 30.11 19.22 -7.63
CA ASP A 362 30.66 19.63 -8.90
C ASP A 362 31.21 18.39 -9.64
N GLY A 363 30.48 17.89 -10.64
CA GLY A 363 30.82 16.65 -11.35
C GLY A 363 30.08 15.41 -10.84
N GLU A 364 30.76 14.27 -10.84
CA GLU A 364 30.18 12.97 -10.52
C GLU A 364 30.70 12.43 -9.19
N TYR A 365 29.78 11.97 -8.35
CA TYR A 365 30.06 11.44 -7.03
C TYR A 365 29.37 10.09 -6.83
N GLU A 366 29.98 9.25 -6.02
CA GLU A 366 29.35 8.06 -5.50
C GLU A 366 29.22 8.18 -3.98
N TYR A 367 27.98 8.13 -3.48
CA TYR A 367 27.69 8.21 -2.07
C TYR A 367 27.35 6.82 -1.56
N VAL A 368 27.99 6.41 -0.45
CA VAL A 368 27.81 5.07 0.11
C VAL A 368 27.38 5.16 1.56
N PHE A 369 26.15 4.73 1.82
CA PHE A 369 25.61 4.60 3.16
C PHE A 369 25.93 3.20 3.69
N HIS A 370 26.63 3.14 4.80
CA HIS A 370 26.82 1.91 5.57
C HIS A 370 25.79 1.85 6.69
N MET A 371 25.07 0.76 6.83
CA MET A 371 24.05 0.63 7.85
C MET A 371 23.92 -0.80 8.35
N THR A 372 23.68 -0.94 9.65
CA THR A 372 23.14 -2.18 10.20
C THR A 372 21.64 -2.13 10.08
N LEU A 373 21.03 -3.07 9.35
CA LEU A 373 19.60 -3.08 9.16
C LEU A 373 18.91 -3.30 10.52
N PRO A 374 18.01 -2.41 10.95
CA PRO A 374 17.34 -2.57 12.24
C PRO A 374 16.41 -3.79 12.25
N GLN A 375 15.86 -4.11 13.42
CA GLN A 375 14.95 -5.24 13.59
C GLN A 375 13.57 -4.97 12.94
N LEU A 376 13.56 -4.90 11.60
CA LEU A 376 12.35 -4.74 10.82
C LEU A 376 11.50 -6.00 10.85
N ASN A 377 10.18 -5.84 10.90
CA ASN A 377 9.24 -6.96 10.79
C ASN A 377 9.28 -7.59 9.40
N LYS A 378 8.77 -8.83 9.28
CA LYS A 378 8.55 -9.47 7.97
C LYS A 378 7.74 -8.55 7.07
N GLY A 379 8.13 -8.44 5.81
CA GLY A 379 7.42 -7.60 4.84
C GLY A 379 8.31 -7.14 3.70
N GLU A 380 7.71 -6.35 2.83
CA GLU A 380 8.41 -5.70 1.73
C GLU A 380 8.62 -4.23 2.05
N TYR A 381 9.78 -3.74 1.70
CA TYR A 381 10.24 -2.38 1.97
C TYR A 381 10.83 -1.77 0.71
N THR A 382 10.77 -0.45 0.61
CA THR A 382 11.40 0.30 -0.48
C THR A 382 12.43 1.27 0.06
N ILE A 383 13.43 1.56 -0.76
CA ILE A 383 14.39 2.64 -0.51
C ILE A 383 14.09 3.77 -1.49
N SER A 384 13.94 4.98 -0.96
CA SER A 384 13.90 6.22 -1.72
C SER A 384 15.18 7.01 -1.47
N VAL A 385 15.65 7.77 -2.45
CA VAL A 385 16.88 8.56 -2.35
C VAL A 385 16.65 9.98 -2.80
N ALA A 386 17.32 10.93 -2.14
CA ALA A 386 17.15 12.34 -2.37
C ALA A 386 18.50 13.06 -2.39
N VAL A 387 18.67 13.99 -3.33
CA VAL A 387 19.76 14.94 -3.37
C VAL A 387 19.18 16.34 -3.32
N ALA A 388 19.72 17.17 -2.44
CA ALA A 388 19.30 18.55 -2.24
C ALA A 388 20.52 19.46 -2.09
N ASN A 389 20.30 20.78 -2.06
CA ASN A 389 21.32 21.77 -1.71
C ASN A 389 20.80 22.69 -0.61
N GLY A 390 21.57 22.88 0.46
CA GLY A 390 21.20 23.70 1.60
C GLY A 390 21.36 23.00 2.94
N VAL A 391 20.55 23.39 3.93
CA VAL A 391 20.49 22.76 5.26
C VAL A 391 19.20 21.97 5.44
N GLN A 392 19.11 21.11 6.44
CA GLN A 392 17.98 20.22 6.62
C GLN A 392 16.62 20.94 6.71
N GLU A 393 16.60 22.11 7.32
CA GLU A 393 15.37 22.89 7.55
C GLU A 393 15.02 23.82 6.38
N ASP A 394 16.03 24.18 5.54
CA ASP A 394 15.87 25.04 4.37
C ASP A 394 16.77 24.56 3.24
N HIS A 395 16.23 23.75 2.35
CA HIS A 395 16.96 23.18 1.23
C HIS A 395 16.16 23.17 -0.07
N MET A 396 16.86 23.32 -1.18
CA MET A 396 16.30 23.13 -2.52
C MET A 396 16.48 21.69 -2.97
N GLN A 397 15.37 21.01 -3.26
CA GLN A 397 15.40 19.64 -3.76
C GLN A 397 15.91 19.61 -5.21
N LEU A 398 17.06 18.98 -5.43
CA LEU A 398 17.67 18.85 -6.76
C LEU A 398 17.14 17.62 -7.51
N CYS A 399 17.14 16.47 -6.85
CA CYS A 399 16.63 15.21 -7.39
C CYS A 399 16.08 14.35 -6.27
N TRP A 400 14.85 13.87 -6.41
CA TRP A 400 14.23 12.91 -5.51
C TRP A 400 13.69 11.74 -6.34
N LEU A 401 14.06 10.54 -5.97
CA LEU A 401 13.58 9.31 -6.55
C LEU A 401 12.88 8.47 -5.47
N ASP A 402 11.59 8.21 -5.68
CA ASP A 402 10.86 7.27 -4.81
C ASP A 402 11.12 5.83 -5.24
N ASP A 403 11.25 4.94 -4.25
CA ASP A 403 11.17 3.50 -4.42
C ASP A 403 12.20 2.95 -5.46
N VAL A 404 13.44 3.45 -5.40
CA VAL A 404 14.50 3.04 -6.33
C VAL A 404 14.95 1.61 -6.14
N TRP A 405 14.79 1.08 -4.92
CA TRP A 405 15.11 -0.30 -4.56
C TRP A 405 13.99 -0.92 -3.76
N VAL A 406 13.74 -2.21 -3.99
CA VAL A 406 12.78 -3.02 -3.24
C VAL A 406 13.54 -4.16 -2.58
N PHE A 407 13.29 -4.38 -1.28
CA PHE A 407 13.81 -5.53 -0.57
C PHE A 407 12.77 -6.13 0.37
N ARG A 408 12.97 -7.39 0.75
CA ARG A 408 12.06 -8.15 1.58
C ARG A 408 12.78 -8.70 2.82
N ILE A 409 12.11 -8.59 3.96
CA ILE A 409 12.44 -9.30 5.19
C ILE A 409 11.60 -10.59 5.24
N PRO A 410 12.21 -11.78 5.30
CA PRO A 410 11.48 -13.04 5.37
C PRO A 410 10.74 -13.20 6.70
N PRO A 411 9.69 -14.07 6.76
CA PRO A 411 9.03 -14.40 8.02
C PRO A 411 10.02 -14.98 9.03
N ARG A 412 9.88 -14.56 10.29
CA ARG A 412 10.63 -15.10 11.43
C ARG A 412 9.68 -15.77 12.41
N LEU A 413 10.23 -16.52 13.36
CA LEU A 413 9.47 -17.15 14.44
C LEU A 413 8.77 -16.12 15.37
N PHE A 414 9.27 -14.87 15.40
CA PHE A 414 8.68 -13.80 16.20
C PHE A 414 8.53 -12.52 15.39
N ASP A 415 7.35 -11.91 15.41
CA ASP A 415 7.10 -10.57 14.90
C ASP A 415 7.40 -9.56 16.01
N ILE A 416 8.22 -8.55 15.73
CA ILE A 416 8.55 -7.48 16.67
C ILE A 416 7.62 -6.29 16.37
N PRO A 417 6.76 -5.86 17.30
CA PRO A 417 5.94 -4.67 17.10
C PRO A 417 6.76 -3.40 17.35
N GLY A 418 6.58 -2.39 16.50
CA GLY A 418 7.08 -1.03 16.72
C GLY A 418 7.93 -0.44 15.61
N LEU A 419 8.09 0.89 15.67
CA LEU A 419 9.02 1.67 14.85
C LEU A 419 10.42 1.52 15.41
N LEU A 420 11.40 1.28 14.54
CA LEU A 420 12.78 1.05 14.93
C LEU A 420 13.67 2.21 14.56
N TYR A 421 14.68 2.41 15.40
CA TYR A 421 15.65 3.51 15.29
C TYR A 421 16.99 2.98 14.82
N LEU A 422 17.59 3.60 13.80
CA LEU A 422 18.94 3.28 13.34
C LEU A 422 19.95 3.99 14.24
N GLN A 423 20.74 3.24 15.02
CA GLN A 423 21.76 3.80 15.93
C GLN A 423 23.12 3.97 15.26
N ASP A 424 23.47 3.06 14.34
CA ASP A 424 24.79 3.02 13.73
C ASP A 424 24.70 3.09 12.19
N GLY A 425 25.18 4.17 11.62
CA GLY A 425 25.29 4.34 10.18
C GLY A 425 26.45 5.25 9.82
N THR A 426 27.13 4.98 8.71
CA THR A 426 28.17 5.84 8.15
C THR A 426 27.84 6.21 6.72
N LEU A 427 28.26 7.41 6.30
CA LEU A 427 28.13 7.90 4.94
C LEU A 427 29.54 8.21 4.41
N ASN A 428 29.92 7.57 3.31
CA ASN A 428 31.15 7.87 2.59
C ASN A 428 30.83 8.48 1.21
N CYS A 429 31.63 9.46 0.82
CA CYS A 429 31.50 10.17 -0.45
C CYS A 429 32.81 9.98 -1.25
N TYR A 430 32.69 9.51 -2.49
CA TYR A 430 33.83 9.34 -3.40
C TYR A 430 33.60 10.16 -4.67
N ARG A 431 34.61 10.97 -5.05
CA ARG A 431 34.60 11.68 -6.33
C ARG A 431 35.09 10.73 -7.42
N LYS A 432 34.33 10.54 -8.49
CA LYS A 432 34.68 9.59 -9.57
C LYS A 432 35.61 10.19 -10.64
N ASP A 433 35.66 11.51 -10.73
CA ASP A 433 36.47 12.25 -11.75
C ASP A 433 37.88 12.60 -11.22
N ALA A 434 38.25 12.23 -10.00
CA ALA A 434 39.58 12.49 -9.49
C ALA A 434 40.61 11.50 -10.09
N PRO A 435 41.78 11.92 -10.54
CA PRO A 435 42.85 11.00 -10.95
C PRO A 435 43.26 10.10 -9.80
N GLU A 436 43.50 8.82 -10.09
CA GLU A 436 43.95 7.84 -9.11
C GLU A 436 45.24 8.34 -8.40
N GLY A 437 45.15 8.67 -7.11
CA GLY A 437 46.30 9.03 -6.34
C GLY A 437 46.17 10.02 -5.17
N GLU A 438 45.00 10.66 -4.96
CA GLU A 438 44.83 11.53 -3.80
C GLU A 438 43.85 10.90 -2.78
N GLU A 439 44.39 10.49 -1.62
CA GLU A 439 43.59 10.09 -0.46
C GLU A 439 42.83 11.33 0.07
N PRO A 440 41.53 11.24 0.36
CA PRO A 440 40.81 12.33 0.97
C PRO A 440 41.24 12.52 2.41
N SER A 441 41.60 13.76 2.75
CA SER A 441 41.94 14.25 4.08
C SER A 441 40.82 14.14 5.11
#